data_430143b1862e8e12cd4417fbdc72ae87
#
_entry.id   430143b1862e8e12cd4417fbdc72ae87
#
_cell.length_a   1.000
_cell.length_b   1.000
_cell.length_c   1.000
_cell.angle_alpha   90.00
_cell.angle_beta   90.00
_cell.angle_gamma   90.00
#
_symmetry.space_group_name_H-M   'P 1'
#
loop_
_entity.id
_entity.type
_entity.pdbx_description
1 polymer ?
#
loop_
_entity_poly.entity_id
_entity_poly.type
_entity_poly.pdbx_seq_one_letter_code
_entity_poly.pdbx_strand_id
1 'polypeptide(L)'
;EKNTISPRIIEEKVRLVVEQLAYDNGLGIINLHNLFGNQWDQVIMPDRLHPSSIGAGKMARQIGSYLILTAGCTEQDKADWLQGKEEFNFHGFCGYQFDCDGAACKIVKPYKEAKGKPWVMRARFWGHQPQTDIALLEQGFHIAYCDVADMYGADKAVKRWNKLYAKMVKEGFHKKVVLEGMSRGGLIVYNWAAQNTDKVAC
;
A
#
# COMPACT_ATOMS: atom_id res chain seq x y z
N GLU A 1 6.51 44.31 -0.50
CA GLU A 1 6.13 43.29 -1.51
C GLU A 1 6.62 41.94 -1.02
N LYS A 2 5.72 41.02 -0.67
CA LYS A 2 6.08 39.65 -0.32
C LYS A 2 6.44 38.95 -1.63
N ASN A 3 7.72 38.61 -1.80
CA ASN A 3 8.19 37.71 -2.85
C ASN A 3 7.56 36.32 -2.66
N THR A 4 6.32 36.15 -3.12
CA THR A 4 5.68 34.85 -3.18
C THR A 4 6.02 34.21 -4.52
N ILE A 5 6.85 33.19 -4.51
CA ILE A 5 7.10 32.37 -5.69
C ILE A 5 5.77 31.76 -6.14
N SER A 6 5.33 32.10 -7.34
CA SER A 6 4.08 31.59 -7.89
C SER A 6 4.16 30.06 -8.07
N PRO A 7 3.19 29.28 -7.59
CA PRO A 7 3.11 27.85 -7.84
C PRO A 7 3.23 27.50 -9.34
N ARG A 8 2.68 28.36 -10.21
CA ARG A 8 2.79 28.21 -11.66
C ARG A 8 4.23 28.32 -12.17
N ILE A 9 5.03 29.24 -11.62
CA ILE A 9 6.46 29.35 -11.99
C ILE A 9 7.23 28.10 -11.58
N ILE A 10 6.91 27.54 -10.40
CA ILE A 10 7.53 26.28 -9.93
C ILE A 10 7.19 25.15 -10.90
N GLU A 11 5.92 24.95 -11.23
CA GLU A 11 5.49 23.86 -12.12
C GLU A 11 5.99 24.02 -13.56
N GLU A 12 5.79 25.18 -14.14
CA GLU A 12 6.02 25.37 -15.58
C GLU A 12 7.49 25.65 -15.93
N LYS A 13 8.30 26.09 -14.98
CA LYS A 13 9.69 26.49 -15.24
C LYS A 13 10.70 25.77 -14.37
N VAL A 14 10.58 25.90 -13.05
CA VAL A 14 11.61 25.37 -12.13
C VAL A 14 11.66 23.85 -12.16
N ARG A 15 10.50 23.21 -12.03
CA ARG A 15 10.41 21.74 -12.02
C ARG A 15 10.97 21.13 -13.30
N LEU A 16 10.60 21.66 -14.46
CA LEU A 16 11.06 21.14 -15.74
C LEU A 16 12.58 21.25 -15.91
N VAL A 17 13.17 22.37 -15.47
CA VAL A 17 14.64 22.54 -15.51
C VAL A 17 15.33 21.54 -14.59
N VAL A 18 14.81 21.34 -13.36
CA VAL A 18 15.39 20.39 -12.41
C VAL A 18 15.28 18.96 -12.91
N GLU A 19 14.13 18.57 -13.50
CA GLU A 19 13.93 17.25 -14.08
C GLU A 19 14.87 17.01 -15.26
N GLN A 20 15.06 18.01 -16.13
CA GLN A 20 16.00 17.90 -17.26
C GLN A 20 17.44 17.76 -16.77
N LEU A 21 17.87 18.59 -15.81
CA LEU A 21 19.21 18.49 -15.23
C LEU A 21 19.46 17.13 -14.58
N ALA A 22 18.47 16.58 -13.87
CA ALA A 22 18.58 15.25 -13.28
C ALA A 22 18.74 14.18 -14.37
N TYR A 23 17.93 14.24 -15.42
CA TYR A 23 18.00 13.32 -16.56
C TYR A 23 19.37 13.38 -17.26
N ASP A 24 19.85 14.59 -17.59
CA ASP A 24 21.12 14.80 -18.28
C ASP A 24 22.33 14.29 -17.48
N ASN A 25 22.21 14.23 -16.16
CA ASN A 25 23.27 13.75 -15.27
C ASN A 25 23.05 12.34 -14.72
N GLY A 26 22.04 11.60 -15.20
CA GLY A 26 21.73 10.26 -14.75
C GLY A 26 21.32 10.18 -13.27
N LEU A 27 20.77 11.28 -12.74
CA LEU A 27 20.34 11.36 -11.33
C LEU A 27 18.88 10.97 -11.18
N GLY A 28 18.58 10.28 -10.10
CA GLY A 28 17.19 10.04 -9.71
C GLY A 28 16.54 11.30 -9.15
N ILE A 29 15.23 11.44 -9.37
CA ILE A 29 14.47 12.58 -8.86
C ILE A 29 13.26 12.11 -8.05
N ILE A 30 13.03 12.74 -6.91
CA ILE A 30 11.84 12.52 -6.07
C ILE A 30 11.02 13.79 -6.11
N ASN A 31 9.89 13.74 -6.82
CA ASN A 31 8.98 14.89 -6.90
C ASN A 31 8.09 14.95 -5.65
N LEU A 32 8.38 15.89 -4.76
CA LEU A 32 7.58 16.16 -3.57
C LEU A 32 6.59 17.31 -3.77
N HIS A 33 6.64 18.03 -4.89
CA HIS A 33 5.84 19.22 -5.13
C HIS A 33 4.34 18.93 -5.11
N ASN A 34 3.90 17.85 -5.76
CA ASN A 34 2.49 17.49 -5.84
C ASN A 34 2.02 16.56 -4.70
N LEU A 35 2.92 16.22 -3.78
CA LEU A 35 2.64 15.26 -2.71
C LEU A 35 1.49 15.69 -1.80
N PHE A 36 1.33 16.98 -1.59
CA PHE A 36 0.38 17.51 -0.62
C PHE A 36 -1.01 17.83 -1.23
N GLY A 37 -1.09 18.01 -2.56
CA GLY A 37 -2.35 18.34 -3.23
C GLY A 37 -3.06 19.53 -2.58
N ASN A 38 -4.33 19.35 -2.25
CA ASN A 38 -5.16 20.40 -1.60
C ASN A 38 -5.11 20.35 -0.06
N GLN A 39 -4.15 19.64 0.55
CA GLN A 39 -4.09 19.41 1.99
C GLN A 39 -3.07 20.32 2.70
N TRP A 40 -2.71 21.46 2.12
CA TRP A 40 -1.67 22.35 2.63
C TRP A 40 -1.85 22.73 4.11
N ASP A 41 -3.05 23.04 4.54
CA ASP A 41 -3.32 23.46 5.92
C ASP A 41 -3.07 22.35 6.97
N GLN A 42 -3.11 21.08 6.53
CA GLN A 42 -2.85 19.93 7.40
C GLN A 42 -1.38 19.50 7.38
N VAL A 43 -0.70 19.70 6.27
CA VAL A 43 0.64 19.15 6.02
C VAL A 43 1.75 20.17 6.17
N ILE A 44 1.42 21.47 6.18
CA ILE A 44 2.36 22.57 6.42
C ILE A 44 2.03 23.23 7.74
N MET A 45 3.05 23.64 8.49
CA MET A 45 2.89 24.39 9.74
C MET A 45 2.30 25.79 9.48
N PRO A 46 1.77 26.47 10.51
CA PRO A 46 1.21 27.81 10.38
C PRO A 46 2.16 28.86 9.81
N ASP A 47 3.47 28.63 9.90
CA ASP A 47 4.51 29.48 9.28
C ASP A 47 4.52 29.41 7.74
N ARG A 48 3.79 28.49 7.16
CA ARG A 48 3.68 28.23 5.70
C ARG A 48 5.01 27.88 5.04
N LEU A 49 5.99 27.44 5.79
CA LEU A 49 7.32 27.10 5.30
C LEU A 49 7.72 25.66 5.63
N HIS A 50 7.48 25.24 6.87
CA HIS A 50 7.91 23.94 7.33
C HIS A 50 6.78 22.89 7.26
N PRO A 51 7.08 21.63 6.92
CA PRO A 51 6.09 20.57 6.97
C PRO A 51 5.67 20.28 8.42
N SER A 52 4.37 20.05 8.63
CA SER A 52 3.87 19.50 9.89
C SER A 52 4.35 18.05 10.07
N SER A 53 4.10 17.45 11.24
CA SER A 53 4.38 16.02 11.45
C SER A 53 3.68 15.12 10.38
N ILE A 54 2.48 15.48 9.97
CA ILE A 54 1.75 14.78 8.89
C ILE A 54 2.45 15.00 7.55
N GLY A 55 2.86 16.23 7.25
CA GLY A 55 3.60 16.57 6.04
C GLY A 55 4.95 15.87 5.97
N ALA A 56 5.71 15.89 7.06
CA ALA A 56 6.99 15.18 7.16
C ALA A 56 6.83 13.66 6.97
N GLY A 57 5.79 13.06 7.55
CA GLY A 57 5.47 11.65 7.34
C GLY A 57 5.15 11.32 5.88
N LYS A 58 4.39 12.18 5.17
CA LYS A 58 4.13 12.00 3.74
C LYS A 58 5.41 12.08 2.91
N MET A 59 6.28 13.06 3.19
CA MET A 59 7.57 13.20 2.50
C MET A 59 8.46 11.97 2.75
N ALA A 60 8.57 11.50 3.98
CA ALA A 60 9.35 10.31 4.32
C ALA A 60 8.85 9.07 3.57
N ARG A 61 7.53 8.86 3.47
CA ARG A 61 6.96 7.77 2.69
C ARG A 61 7.28 7.88 1.20
N GLN A 62 7.19 9.07 0.62
CA GLN A 62 7.53 9.28 -0.80
C GLN A 62 9.02 9.00 -1.08
N ILE A 63 9.90 9.43 -0.21
CA ILE A 63 11.33 9.14 -0.30
C ILE A 63 11.58 7.65 -0.13
N GLY A 64 10.98 7.01 0.88
CA GLY A 64 11.06 5.58 1.10
C GLY A 64 10.58 4.77 -0.11
N SER A 65 9.45 5.18 -0.70
CA SER A 65 8.92 4.56 -1.93
C SER A 65 9.92 4.62 -3.08
N TYR A 66 10.56 5.77 -3.27
CA TYR A 66 11.57 5.94 -4.32
C TYR A 66 12.79 5.03 -4.07
N LEU A 67 13.29 4.99 -2.84
CA LEU A 67 14.44 4.17 -2.47
C LEU A 67 14.15 2.68 -2.65
N ILE A 68 12.96 2.21 -2.29
CA ILE A 68 12.54 0.82 -2.51
C ILE A 68 12.40 0.52 -3.99
N LEU A 69 11.82 1.43 -4.79
CA LEU A 69 11.70 1.25 -6.24
C LEU A 69 13.08 1.16 -6.92
N THR A 70 14.07 1.92 -6.45
CA THR A 70 15.41 1.96 -7.04
C THR A 70 16.33 0.87 -6.51
N ALA A 71 16.21 0.51 -5.23
CA ALA A 71 17.02 -0.53 -4.58
C ALA A 71 16.44 -1.94 -4.71
N GLY A 72 15.14 -2.04 -5.06
CA GLY A 72 14.39 -3.31 -5.01
C GLY A 72 14.09 -3.76 -3.58
N CYS A 73 13.29 -4.81 -3.47
CA CYS A 73 13.14 -5.54 -2.22
C CYS A 73 14.39 -6.38 -2.00
N THR A 74 15.01 -6.32 -0.82
CA THR A 74 16.19 -7.14 -0.56
C THR A 74 15.82 -8.64 -0.55
N GLU A 75 16.71 -9.51 -1.04
CA GLU A 75 16.47 -10.96 -1.02
C GLU A 75 16.22 -11.49 0.40
N GLN A 76 16.81 -10.86 1.42
CA GLN A 76 16.61 -11.21 2.83
C GLN A 76 15.19 -10.93 3.34
N ASP A 77 14.45 -10.04 2.65
CA ASP A 77 13.08 -9.70 3.01
C ASP A 77 12.03 -10.62 2.36
N LYS A 78 12.47 -11.51 1.46
CA LYS A 78 11.58 -12.43 0.76
C LYS A 78 11.38 -13.71 1.57
N ALA A 79 10.14 -13.99 1.94
CA ALA A 79 9.78 -15.34 2.37
C ALA A 79 9.95 -16.31 1.20
N ASP A 80 10.36 -17.55 1.46
CA ASP A 80 10.69 -18.55 0.43
C ASP A 80 9.61 -18.71 -0.63
N TRP A 81 8.33 -18.68 -0.22
CA TRP A 81 7.19 -18.83 -1.11
C TRP A 81 6.92 -17.61 -2.02
N LEU A 82 7.59 -16.47 -1.76
CA LEU A 82 7.52 -15.25 -2.57
C LEU A 82 8.68 -15.14 -3.56
N GLN A 83 9.68 -16.02 -3.50
CA GLN A 83 10.79 -16.02 -4.44
C GLN A 83 10.29 -16.22 -5.88
N GLY A 84 10.81 -15.41 -6.81
CA GLY A 84 10.43 -15.42 -8.22
C GLY A 84 9.02 -14.93 -8.52
N LYS A 85 8.30 -14.34 -7.56
CA LYS A 85 7.01 -13.68 -7.80
C LYS A 85 7.23 -12.27 -8.33
N GLU A 86 6.25 -11.79 -9.09
CA GLU A 86 6.25 -10.42 -9.60
C GLU A 86 6.15 -9.42 -8.44
N GLU A 87 7.09 -8.49 -8.39
CA GLU A 87 7.16 -7.45 -7.36
C GLU A 87 6.46 -6.18 -7.81
N PHE A 88 5.86 -5.46 -6.86
CA PHE A 88 5.33 -4.13 -7.10
C PHE A 88 5.51 -3.24 -5.87
N ASN A 89 5.52 -1.94 -6.08
CA ASN A 89 5.52 -0.97 -4.98
C ASN A 89 4.08 -0.60 -4.58
N PHE A 90 3.80 -0.68 -3.29
CA PHE A 90 2.54 -0.22 -2.70
C PHE A 90 2.83 0.89 -1.71
N HIS A 91 2.80 2.14 -2.17
CA HIS A 91 3.04 3.32 -1.33
C HIS A 91 4.32 3.26 -0.48
N GLY A 92 5.38 2.67 -1.03
CA GLY A 92 6.67 2.48 -0.36
C GLY A 92 6.89 1.08 0.19
N PHE A 93 5.87 0.27 0.32
CA PHE A 93 5.99 -1.10 0.82
C PHE A 93 6.18 -2.10 -0.31
N CYS A 94 6.95 -3.16 -0.05
CA CYS A 94 7.14 -4.26 -1.00
C CYS A 94 5.87 -5.09 -1.12
N GLY A 95 5.36 -5.20 -2.34
CA GLY A 95 4.24 -6.05 -2.69
C GLY A 95 4.65 -7.17 -3.66
N TYR A 96 3.92 -8.27 -3.64
CA TYR A 96 4.12 -9.42 -4.50
C TYR A 96 2.80 -9.88 -5.09
N GLN A 97 2.82 -10.21 -6.38
CA GLN A 97 1.69 -10.84 -7.06
C GLN A 97 1.90 -12.35 -7.15
N PHE A 98 0.84 -13.11 -6.94
CA PHE A 98 0.87 -14.56 -7.06
C PHE A 98 -0.49 -15.12 -7.45
N ASP A 99 -0.49 -16.30 -7.99
CA ASP A 99 -1.72 -17.05 -8.25
C ASP A 99 -2.07 -17.92 -7.03
N CYS A 100 -3.33 -17.91 -6.67
CA CYS A 100 -3.89 -18.81 -5.67
C CYS A 100 -5.01 -19.64 -6.30
N ASP A 101 -4.61 -20.71 -6.98
CA ASP A 101 -5.51 -21.69 -7.58
C ASP A 101 -6.46 -21.05 -8.61
N GLY A 102 -5.87 -20.30 -9.55
CA GLY A 102 -6.56 -19.59 -10.62
C GLY A 102 -7.18 -18.25 -10.21
N ALA A 103 -6.85 -17.73 -9.05
CA ALA A 103 -7.20 -16.38 -8.61
C ALA A 103 -5.96 -15.51 -8.45
N ALA A 104 -5.97 -14.35 -9.11
CA ALA A 104 -4.92 -13.36 -8.94
C ALA A 104 -4.94 -12.81 -7.51
N CYS A 105 -3.83 -12.94 -6.81
CA CYS A 105 -3.67 -12.51 -5.44
C CYS A 105 -2.48 -11.56 -5.31
N LYS A 106 -2.52 -10.75 -4.26
CA LYS A 106 -1.45 -9.82 -3.89
C LYS A 106 -1.20 -9.92 -2.39
N ILE A 107 0.05 -9.67 -2.00
CA ILE A 107 0.40 -9.43 -0.60
C ILE A 107 1.37 -8.26 -0.53
N VAL A 108 1.18 -7.39 0.46
CA VAL A 108 2.11 -6.31 0.78
C VAL A 108 2.69 -6.58 2.16
N LYS A 109 4.01 -6.47 2.25
CA LYS A 109 4.75 -6.68 3.50
C LYS A 109 4.97 -5.35 4.22
N PRO A 110 4.86 -5.32 5.56
CA PRO A 110 5.32 -4.19 6.37
C PRO A 110 6.85 -4.10 6.35
N TYR A 111 7.41 -2.93 6.69
CA TYR A 111 8.86 -2.80 6.91
C TYR A 111 9.36 -3.68 8.05
N LYS A 112 8.55 -3.84 9.08
CA LYS A 112 8.84 -4.70 10.23
C LYS A 112 7.58 -5.46 10.61
N GLU A 113 7.64 -6.78 10.52
CA GLU A 113 6.51 -7.64 10.89
C GLU A 113 6.20 -7.53 12.39
N ALA A 114 4.93 -7.36 12.74
CA ALA A 114 4.47 -7.50 14.11
C ALA A 114 4.46 -8.99 14.53
N LYS A 115 4.63 -9.22 15.83
CA LYS A 115 4.66 -10.59 16.39
C LYS A 115 3.39 -11.36 16.02
N GLY A 116 3.57 -12.56 15.50
CA GLY A 116 2.48 -13.44 15.09
C GLY A 116 1.96 -13.19 13.69
N LYS A 117 2.65 -12.34 12.89
CA LYS A 117 2.32 -12.04 11.49
C LYS A 117 0.84 -11.71 11.29
N PRO A 118 0.32 -10.66 11.96
CA PRO A 118 -1.06 -10.24 11.75
C PRO A 118 -1.25 -9.74 10.33
N TRP A 119 -2.45 -9.93 9.79
CA TRP A 119 -2.73 -9.58 8.42
C TRP A 119 -4.19 -9.20 8.18
N VAL A 120 -4.40 -8.47 7.11
CA VAL A 120 -5.69 -7.98 6.63
C VAL A 120 -6.04 -8.68 5.34
N MET A 121 -7.27 -9.13 5.19
CA MET A 121 -7.83 -9.57 3.92
C MET A 121 -8.70 -8.46 3.35
N ARG A 122 -8.13 -7.71 2.40
CA ARG A 122 -8.78 -6.57 1.75
C ARG A 122 -9.65 -7.04 0.60
N ALA A 123 -10.90 -6.61 0.62
CA ALA A 123 -11.88 -6.92 -0.41
C ALA A 123 -11.97 -5.81 -1.44
N ARG A 124 -11.82 -6.14 -2.74
CA ARG A 124 -12.06 -5.27 -3.90
C ARG A 124 -11.33 -3.91 -3.84
N PHE A 125 -11.48 -3.11 -4.88
CA PHE A 125 -10.94 -1.75 -4.98
C PHE A 125 -9.48 -1.60 -4.52
N TRP A 126 -8.62 -2.50 -5.00
CA TRP A 126 -7.20 -2.49 -4.68
C TRP A 126 -6.58 -1.11 -4.96
N GLY A 127 -5.88 -0.57 -3.97
CA GLY A 127 -5.21 0.73 -4.06
C GLY A 127 -6.10 1.96 -3.97
N HIS A 128 -7.43 1.78 -3.91
CA HIS A 128 -8.33 2.93 -3.71
C HIS A 128 -8.45 3.27 -2.23
N GLN A 129 -8.23 4.54 -1.86
CA GLN A 129 -8.23 5.06 -0.49
C GLN A 129 -7.38 4.19 0.47
N PRO A 130 -6.07 4.07 0.24
CA PRO A 130 -5.21 3.10 0.93
C PRO A 130 -4.74 3.55 2.32
N GLN A 131 -5.36 4.58 2.91
CA GLN A 131 -4.90 5.18 4.17
C GLN A 131 -4.92 4.16 5.33
N THR A 132 -5.96 3.33 5.39
CA THR A 132 -6.07 2.26 6.40
C THR A 132 -5.00 1.19 6.16
N ASP A 133 -4.83 0.75 4.91
CA ASP A 133 -3.79 -0.23 4.55
C ASP A 133 -2.40 0.27 4.97
N ILE A 134 -2.07 1.52 4.61
CA ILE A 134 -0.78 2.13 4.93
C ILE A 134 -0.58 2.18 6.45
N ALA A 135 -1.58 2.63 7.20
CA ALA A 135 -1.50 2.71 8.65
C ALA A 135 -1.29 1.34 9.31
N LEU A 136 -1.93 0.30 8.79
CA LEU A 136 -1.77 -1.06 9.29
C LEU A 136 -0.41 -1.65 8.90
N LEU A 137 0.09 -1.39 7.69
CA LEU A 137 1.45 -1.75 7.28
C LEU A 137 2.50 -1.09 8.19
N GLU A 138 2.34 0.18 8.54
CA GLU A 138 3.22 0.90 9.49
C GLU A 138 3.22 0.25 10.89
N GLN A 139 2.13 -0.42 11.27
CA GLN A 139 2.02 -1.17 12.53
C GLN A 139 2.48 -2.63 12.43
N GLY A 140 2.98 -3.04 11.29
CA GLY A 140 3.52 -4.39 11.07
C GLY A 140 2.52 -5.44 10.62
N PHE A 141 1.32 -5.03 10.19
CA PHE A 141 0.36 -5.91 9.53
C PHE A 141 0.74 -6.13 8.07
N HIS A 142 0.41 -7.29 7.54
CA HIS A 142 0.43 -7.54 6.10
C HIS A 142 -0.93 -7.24 5.48
N ILE A 143 -0.97 -6.80 4.23
CA ILE A 143 -2.21 -6.61 3.49
C ILE A 143 -2.28 -7.65 2.37
N ALA A 144 -3.26 -8.53 2.41
CA ALA A 144 -3.51 -9.52 1.38
C ALA A 144 -4.78 -9.22 0.59
N TYR A 145 -4.76 -9.50 -0.69
CA TYR A 145 -5.87 -9.31 -1.62
C TYR A 145 -6.03 -10.55 -2.49
N CYS A 146 -7.27 -10.91 -2.77
CA CYS A 146 -7.60 -11.90 -3.78
C CYS A 146 -8.67 -11.31 -4.71
N ASP A 147 -8.48 -11.44 -6.00
CA ASP A 147 -9.44 -10.94 -6.97
C ASP A 147 -10.74 -11.76 -6.94
N VAL A 148 -11.78 -11.10 -6.46
CA VAL A 148 -13.17 -11.57 -6.46
C VAL A 148 -14.10 -10.51 -7.08
N ALA A 149 -13.53 -9.68 -7.97
CA ALA A 149 -14.29 -8.67 -8.69
C ALA A 149 -15.48 -9.32 -9.40
N ASP A 150 -16.58 -8.59 -9.41
CA ASP A 150 -17.84 -8.97 -10.07
C ASP A 150 -18.47 -10.31 -9.63
N MET A 151 -17.99 -10.86 -8.52
CA MET A 151 -18.60 -12.04 -7.87
C MET A 151 -19.60 -11.69 -6.77
N TYR A 152 -19.71 -10.44 -6.37
CA TYR A 152 -20.71 -9.89 -5.43
C TYR A 152 -20.85 -10.69 -4.12
N GLY A 153 -19.76 -11.31 -3.66
CA GLY A 153 -19.77 -12.12 -2.44
C GLY A 153 -20.40 -13.50 -2.59
N ALA A 154 -20.70 -13.97 -3.79
CA ALA A 154 -21.25 -15.29 -4.04
C ALA A 154 -20.31 -16.42 -3.55
N ASP A 155 -20.81 -17.65 -3.44
CA ASP A 155 -20.06 -18.82 -2.96
C ASP A 155 -18.72 -19.03 -3.68
N LYS A 156 -18.65 -18.68 -4.95
CA LYS A 156 -17.39 -18.72 -5.73
C LYS A 156 -16.34 -17.74 -5.16
N ALA A 157 -16.76 -16.55 -4.73
CA ALA A 157 -15.88 -15.59 -4.08
C ALA A 157 -15.41 -16.08 -2.70
N VAL A 158 -16.35 -16.63 -1.92
CA VAL A 158 -16.04 -17.25 -0.61
C VAL A 158 -15.03 -18.38 -0.77
N LYS A 159 -15.20 -19.25 -1.77
CA LYS A 159 -14.24 -20.34 -2.07
C LYS A 159 -12.85 -19.80 -2.40
N ARG A 160 -12.74 -18.74 -3.20
CA ARG A 160 -11.43 -18.10 -3.48
C ARG A 160 -10.77 -17.54 -2.21
N TRP A 161 -11.54 -16.87 -1.38
CA TRP A 161 -11.05 -16.33 -0.12
C TRP A 161 -10.64 -17.42 0.86
N ASN A 162 -11.36 -18.54 0.92
CA ASN A 162 -10.96 -19.70 1.72
C ASN A 162 -9.60 -20.26 1.28
N LYS A 163 -9.31 -20.28 -0.04
CA LYS A 163 -8.01 -20.72 -0.56
C LYS A 163 -6.89 -19.77 -0.18
N LEU A 164 -7.11 -18.45 -0.34
CA LEU A 164 -6.14 -17.44 0.11
C LEU A 164 -5.89 -17.59 1.61
N TYR A 165 -6.94 -17.66 2.43
CA TYR A 165 -6.81 -17.84 3.87
C TYR A 165 -5.99 -19.07 4.23
N ALA A 166 -6.31 -20.23 3.64
CA ALA A 166 -5.59 -21.48 3.90
C ALA A 166 -4.11 -21.37 3.53
N LYS A 167 -3.80 -20.72 2.38
CA LYS A 167 -2.43 -20.46 1.95
C LYS A 167 -1.72 -19.57 2.98
N MET A 168 -2.28 -18.43 3.36
CA MET A 168 -1.65 -17.52 4.31
C MET A 168 -1.37 -18.20 5.66
N VAL A 169 -2.31 -18.95 6.20
CA VAL A 169 -2.10 -19.68 7.45
C VAL A 169 -1.01 -20.75 7.32
N LYS A 170 -0.93 -21.44 6.16
CA LYS A 170 0.16 -22.40 5.87
C LYS A 170 1.53 -21.71 5.85
N GLU A 171 1.61 -20.47 5.38
CA GLU A 171 2.84 -19.65 5.37
C GLU A 171 3.15 -18.98 6.73
N GLY A 172 2.43 -19.37 7.77
CA GLY A 172 2.69 -18.96 9.16
C GLY A 172 2.02 -17.64 9.58
N PHE A 173 1.07 -17.12 8.82
CA PHE A 173 0.30 -15.95 9.21
C PHE A 173 -0.70 -16.27 10.32
N HIS A 174 -1.10 -15.24 11.06
CA HIS A 174 -2.03 -15.40 12.18
C HIS A 174 -3.35 -16.06 11.74
N LYS A 175 -3.87 -16.98 12.55
CA LYS A 175 -5.09 -17.72 12.23
C LYS A 175 -6.36 -16.85 12.24
N LYS A 176 -6.34 -15.74 12.96
CA LYS A 176 -7.42 -14.76 12.91
C LYS A 176 -7.00 -13.60 12.02
N VAL A 177 -7.84 -13.28 11.05
CA VAL A 177 -7.59 -12.25 10.04
C VAL A 177 -8.50 -11.04 10.26
N VAL A 178 -7.96 -9.85 10.05
CA VAL A 178 -8.75 -8.62 9.95
C VAL A 178 -9.39 -8.56 8.57
N LEU A 179 -10.66 -8.18 8.50
CA LEU A 179 -11.39 -8.06 7.25
C LEU A 179 -11.62 -6.58 6.91
N GLU A 180 -11.28 -6.19 5.72
CA GLU A 180 -11.51 -4.84 5.22
C GLU A 180 -12.35 -4.89 3.95
N GLY A 181 -13.47 -4.16 3.95
CA GLY A 181 -14.36 -4.05 2.81
C GLY A 181 -14.93 -2.67 2.64
N MET A 182 -14.77 -2.08 1.47
CA MET A 182 -15.37 -0.81 1.10
C MET A 182 -16.46 -1.03 0.05
N SER A 183 -17.59 -0.33 0.17
CA SER A 183 -18.70 -0.39 -0.80
C SER A 183 -19.10 -1.85 -1.08
N ARG A 184 -19.16 -2.26 -2.34
CA ARG A 184 -19.47 -3.65 -2.75
C ARG A 184 -18.46 -4.69 -2.21
N GLY A 185 -17.28 -4.28 -1.77
CA GLY A 185 -16.36 -5.16 -1.06
C GLY A 185 -16.91 -5.69 0.26
N GLY A 186 -17.83 -4.98 0.89
CA GLY A 186 -18.54 -5.46 2.08
C GLY A 186 -19.31 -6.76 1.87
N LEU A 187 -19.80 -7.02 0.66
CA LEU A 187 -20.57 -8.24 0.37
C LEU A 187 -19.77 -9.51 0.65
N ILE A 188 -18.54 -9.58 0.13
CA ILE A 188 -17.68 -10.76 0.41
C ILE A 188 -17.22 -10.80 1.85
N VAL A 189 -16.92 -9.64 2.47
CA VAL A 189 -16.54 -9.57 3.88
C VAL A 189 -17.60 -10.21 4.77
N TYR A 190 -18.85 -9.77 4.65
CA TYR A 190 -19.94 -10.31 5.47
C TYR A 190 -20.23 -11.79 5.17
N ASN A 191 -20.28 -12.18 3.89
CA ASN A 191 -20.56 -13.57 3.53
C ASN A 191 -19.45 -14.52 3.97
N TRP A 192 -18.20 -14.11 3.87
CA TRP A 192 -17.08 -14.91 4.34
C TRP A 192 -17.03 -14.98 5.87
N ALA A 193 -17.22 -13.86 6.56
CA ALA A 193 -17.25 -13.79 8.01
C ALA A 193 -18.35 -14.67 8.60
N ALA A 194 -19.55 -14.66 8.02
CA ALA A 194 -20.68 -15.50 8.46
C ALA A 194 -20.36 -17.00 8.40
N GLN A 195 -19.53 -17.43 7.45
CA GLN A 195 -19.14 -18.82 7.27
C GLN A 195 -17.84 -19.20 8.01
N ASN A 196 -17.11 -18.22 8.56
CA ASN A 196 -15.77 -18.40 9.12
C ASN A 196 -15.55 -17.56 10.39
N THR A 197 -16.54 -17.53 11.27
CA THR A 197 -16.53 -16.67 12.48
C THR A 197 -15.34 -16.93 13.41
N ASP A 198 -14.86 -18.15 13.45
CA ASP A 198 -13.69 -18.56 14.24
C ASP A 198 -12.35 -18.01 13.68
N LYS A 199 -12.34 -17.58 12.42
CA LYS A 199 -11.16 -17.08 11.70
C LYS A 199 -11.07 -15.54 11.68
N VAL A 200 -12.12 -14.86 12.11
CA VAL A 200 -12.19 -13.39 12.08
C VAL A 200 -11.59 -12.80 13.36
N ALA A 201 -10.74 -11.79 13.20
CA ALA A 201 -10.23 -10.96 14.29
C ALA A 201 -11.16 -9.77 14.56
N CYS A 202 -11.51 -9.04 13.48
CA CYS A 202 -12.49 -7.95 13.43
C CYS A 202 -12.86 -7.63 11.98
#